data_01e0d60662a844e0f3a956fbaf8486f7
#
_entry.id   01e0d60662a844e0f3a956fbaf8486f7
#
_cell.length_a   1.000
_cell.length_b   1.000
_cell.length_c   1.000
_cell.angle_alpha   90.00
_cell.angle_beta   90.00
_cell.angle_gamma   90.00
#
_symmetry.space_group_name_H-M   'P 1'
#
loop_
_entity.id
_entity.type
_entity.pdbx_description
1 polymer ?
#
loop_
_entity_poly.entity_id
_entity_poly.type
_entity_poly.pdbx_seq_one_letter_code
_entity_poly.pdbx_strand_id
1 'polypeptide(L)'
;MLTYLRTGGGKGRDLLLPNMAHVRDRSLVIIDVKDGENQHASAEHRAARLGTRCVFLNPFGMRGVPDTPINPLQILLDIVNAGGSIDSEANEIAQILLPPPVKPGDDAWVRKGALRLLAMRMEYLALFEPELCSLSGLWRFVNADHQATSAAYAMMSSCGVEAIERKAGAFERTYAKAPKQYEAYKADAIEALESFEPGKAFERSTSAHTFDFSRLKHEPHSVYLMVPSDKIGVAAPWVSLVLNYAIETIAKEAGPLRTTFLLDEFPQLPPAPAIMKALRLYRGKGIQLWFFAQGRFSMAEKWSREAVKEFEDQAAVITMKNVKEPDLIRDLQLWSGNATVLMKAVSHSGGPVEVAGDVPLRISSTRS
;
A
#
# COMPACT_ATOMS: atom_id res chain seq x y z
N MET A 1 -5.07 12.22 -5.74
CA MET A 1 -4.74 13.50 -5.06
C MET A 1 -3.46 13.32 -4.26
N LEU A 2 -2.67 14.35 -4.14
CA LEU A 2 -1.43 14.34 -3.35
C LEU A 2 -1.42 15.57 -2.42
N THR A 3 -1.11 15.35 -1.15
CA THR A 3 -1.02 16.42 -0.15
C THR A 3 0.35 16.41 0.51
N TYR A 4 1.07 17.51 0.36
CA TYR A 4 2.30 17.76 1.10
C TYR A 4 2.01 18.63 2.32
N LEU A 5 2.26 18.06 3.50
CA LEU A 5 1.95 18.72 4.75
C LEU A 5 2.86 18.20 5.87
N ARG A 6 3.58 19.13 6.51
CA ARG A 6 4.48 18.78 7.62
C ARG A 6 3.73 18.26 8.85
N THR A 7 4.43 17.51 9.66
CA THR A 7 3.95 17.09 10.99
C THR A 7 3.50 18.32 11.81
N GLY A 8 2.35 18.20 12.46
CA GLY A 8 1.73 19.33 13.19
C GLY A 8 1.01 20.36 12.31
N GLY A 9 1.00 20.19 10.97
CA GLY A 9 0.35 21.11 10.03
C GLY A 9 -1.17 21.04 9.97
N GLY A 10 -1.84 20.25 10.82
CA GLY A 10 -3.29 20.16 10.88
C GLY A 10 -3.91 19.13 9.92
N LYS A 11 -3.15 18.16 9.40
CA LYS A 11 -3.62 17.12 8.47
C LYS A 11 -4.93 16.44 8.92
N GLY A 12 -4.93 15.92 10.14
CA GLY A 12 -6.11 15.26 10.71
C GLY A 12 -7.29 16.21 10.81
N ARG A 13 -7.10 17.34 11.49
CA ARG A 13 -8.16 18.33 11.77
C ARG A 13 -8.73 19.00 10.51
N ASP A 14 -7.86 19.40 9.58
CA ASP A 14 -8.26 20.30 8.49
C ASP A 14 -8.60 19.54 7.18
N LEU A 15 -8.11 18.30 7.03
CA LEU A 15 -8.30 17.53 5.79
C LEU A 15 -8.94 16.16 6.03
N LEU A 16 -8.33 15.28 6.85
CA LEU A 16 -8.82 13.91 7.00
C LEU A 16 -10.19 13.86 7.68
N LEU A 17 -10.33 14.40 8.88
CA LEU A 17 -11.57 14.33 9.65
C LEU A 17 -12.75 15.02 8.96
N PRO A 18 -12.63 16.25 8.38
CA PRO A 18 -13.72 16.84 7.63
C PRO A 18 -14.18 15.99 6.44
N ASN A 19 -13.25 15.41 5.68
CA ASN A 19 -13.62 14.54 4.57
C ASN A 19 -14.27 13.25 5.06
N MET A 20 -13.74 12.60 6.10
CA MET A 20 -14.39 11.44 6.71
C MET A 20 -15.79 11.76 7.26
N ALA A 21 -16.01 12.96 7.81
CA ALA A 21 -17.29 13.36 8.36
C ALA A 21 -18.36 13.68 7.29
N HIS A 22 -17.98 14.06 6.07
CA HIS A 22 -18.92 14.55 5.07
C HIS A 22 -19.08 13.64 3.84
N VAL A 23 -18.05 12.88 3.47
CA VAL A 23 -18.08 12.01 2.29
C VAL A 23 -18.99 10.81 2.54
N ARG A 24 -20.10 10.73 1.78
CA ARG A 24 -21.12 9.68 1.90
C ARG A 24 -21.51 9.00 0.58
N ASP A 25 -21.03 9.54 -0.54
CA ASP A 25 -21.35 9.08 -1.89
C ASP A 25 -20.43 7.96 -2.38
N ARG A 26 -19.58 7.44 -1.52
CA ARG A 26 -18.54 6.44 -1.85
C ARG A 26 -18.06 5.68 -0.63
N SER A 27 -17.37 4.58 -0.86
CA SER A 27 -16.64 3.86 0.18
C SER A 27 -15.28 4.51 0.47
N LEU A 28 -14.81 4.39 1.72
CA LEU A 28 -13.48 4.84 2.14
C LEU A 28 -12.66 3.66 2.65
N VAL A 29 -11.39 3.61 2.24
CA VAL A 29 -10.35 2.76 2.83
C VAL A 29 -9.32 3.69 3.48
N ILE A 30 -9.15 3.60 4.78
CA ILE A 30 -8.41 4.57 5.59
C ILE A 30 -7.25 3.84 6.27
N ILE A 31 -6.03 4.27 6.00
CA ILE A 31 -4.87 3.84 6.79
C ILE A 31 -4.83 4.68 8.05
N ASP A 32 -4.99 4.04 9.19
CA ASP A 32 -4.96 4.67 10.52
C ASP A 32 -3.72 4.24 11.28
N VAL A 33 -2.64 4.98 11.10
CA VAL A 33 -1.32 4.73 11.71
C VAL A 33 -1.06 5.58 12.95
N LYS A 34 -2.12 6.13 13.54
CA LYS A 34 -2.08 6.97 14.74
C LYS A 34 -2.89 6.36 15.88
N ASP A 35 -2.58 5.13 16.21
CA ASP A 35 -3.17 4.43 17.35
C ASP A 35 -4.71 4.42 17.33
N GLY A 36 -5.31 4.35 16.12
CA GLY A 36 -6.75 4.36 15.92
C GLY A 36 -7.42 5.72 16.13
N GLU A 37 -6.71 6.84 16.01
CA GLU A 37 -7.29 8.18 16.16
C GLU A 37 -8.35 8.47 15.10
N ASN A 38 -8.08 8.14 13.84
CA ASN A 38 -9.02 8.38 12.74
C ASN A 38 -10.28 7.53 12.89
N GLN A 39 -10.12 6.26 13.29
CA GLN A 39 -11.22 5.36 13.60
C GLN A 39 -12.08 5.91 14.74
N HIS A 40 -11.44 6.25 15.87
CA HIS A 40 -12.13 6.76 17.06
C HIS A 40 -12.90 8.06 16.78
N ALA A 41 -12.32 8.96 15.99
CA ALA A 41 -12.92 10.25 15.69
C ALA A 41 -14.04 10.20 14.65
N SER A 42 -14.13 9.14 13.83
CA SER A 42 -15.03 9.15 12.66
C SER A 42 -15.95 7.95 12.53
N ALA A 43 -15.62 6.77 13.07
CA ALA A 43 -16.35 5.54 12.77
C ALA A 43 -17.82 5.59 13.27
N GLU A 44 -18.07 6.04 14.49
CA GLU A 44 -19.41 6.16 15.03
C GLU A 44 -20.27 7.13 14.22
N HIS A 45 -19.73 8.32 13.90
CA HIS A 45 -20.39 9.30 13.07
C HIS A 45 -20.72 8.73 11.67
N ARG A 46 -19.77 8.04 11.04
CA ARG A 46 -19.96 7.44 9.72
C ARG A 46 -21.04 6.35 9.74
N ALA A 47 -21.06 5.53 10.77
CA ALA A 47 -22.09 4.50 10.92
C ALA A 47 -23.47 5.12 11.20
N ALA A 48 -23.57 5.98 12.22
CA ALA A 48 -24.84 6.50 12.72
C ALA A 48 -25.45 7.60 11.83
N ARG A 49 -24.62 8.48 11.25
CA ARG A 49 -25.10 9.65 10.50
C ARG A 49 -25.01 9.49 8.98
N LEU A 50 -24.03 8.74 8.49
CA LEU A 50 -23.85 8.56 7.05
C LEU A 50 -24.33 7.19 6.56
N GLY A 51 -24.73 6.29 7.47
CA GLY A 51 -25.23 4.95 7.14
C GLY A 51 -24.17 4.03 6.53
N THR A 52 -22.87 4.30 6.74
CA THR A 52 -21.81 3.45 6.20
C THR A 52 -21.52 2.28 7.11
N ARG A 53 -21.24 1.10 6.54
CA ARG A 53 -20.78 -0.04 7.31
C ARG A 53 -19.29 0.12 7.64
N CYS A 54 -18.94 0.09 8.94
CA CYS A 54 -17.54 0.18 9.37
C CYS A 54 -16.95 -1.22 9.50
N VAL A 55 -15.75 -1.38 8.93
CA VAL A 55 -14.94 -2.61 8.96
C VAL A 55 -13.58 -2.24 9.55
N PHE A 56 -13.11 -3.05 10.50
CA PHE A 56 -11.88 -2.75 11.22
C PHE A 56 -10.87 -3.87 11.01
N LEU A 57 -9.79 -3.58 10.30
CA LEU A 57 -8.64 -4.48 10.17
C LEU A 57 -7.67 -4.08 11.28
N ASN A 58 -7.76 -4.78 12.41
CA ASN A 58 -7.17 -4.39 13.69
C ASN A 58 -6.35 -5.51 14.34
N PRO A 59 -5.25 -5.96 13.73
CA PRO A 59 -4.47 -7.10 14.20
C PRO A 59 -3.94 -6.94 15.63
N PHE A 60 -3.82 -5.71 16.11
CA PHE A 60 -3.30 -5.39 17.45
C PHE A 60 -4.38 -5.18 18.52
N GLY A 61 -5.67 -5.30 18.18
CA GLY A 61 -6.77 -5.11 19.14
C GLY A 61 -6.86 -3.71 19.72
N MET A 62 -6.47 -2.69 18.95
CA MET A 62 -6.48 -1.30 19.40
C MET A 62 -7.90 -0.83 19.73
N ARG A 63 -8.02 0.05 20.73
CA ARG A 63 -9.28 0.69 21.13
C ARG A 63 -10.41 -0.28 21.49
N GLY A 64 -10.10 -1.56 21.74
CA GLY A 64 -11.13 -2.58 22.04
C GLY A 64 -12.06 -2.89 20.86
N VAL A 65 -11.73 -2.45 19.66
CA VAL A 65 -12.51 -2.75 18.44
C VAL A 65 -12.16 -4.13 17.94
N PRO A 66 -13.15 -4.96 17.54
CA PRO A 66 -12.86 -6.30 17.03
C PRO A 66 -12.08 -6.25 15.71
N ASP A 67 -11.22 -7.24 15.49
CA ASP A 67 -10.55 -7.42 14.20
C ASP A 67 -11.47 -8.12 13.21
N THR A 68 -11.35 -7.73 11.94
CA THR A 68 -11.97 -8.41 10.79
C THR A 68 -10.86 -9.10 10.00
N PRO A 69 -10.63 -10.41 10.18
CA PRO A 69 -9.55 -11.11 9.49
C PRO A 69 -9.70 -11.09 7.97
N ILE A 70 -8.60 -10.79 7.31
CA ILE A 70 -8.48 -10.78 5.84
C ILE A 70 -7.26 -11.61 5.43
N ASN A 71 -7.48 -12.66 4.67
CA ASN A 71 -6.39 -13.37 4.02
C ASN A 71 -6.00 -12.67 2.71
N PRO A 72 -4.82 -12.01 2.61
CA PRO A 72 -4.41 -11.33 1.38
C PRO A 72 -4.18 -12.29 0.19
N LEU A 73 -3.96 -13.59 0.47
CA LEU A 73 -3.80 -14.60 -0.57
C LEU A 73 -5.15 -15.08 -1.14
N GLN A 74 -6.28 -14.59 -0.61
CA GLN A 74 -7.61 -14.89 -1.12
C GLN A 74 -7.75 -14.57 -2.62
N ILE A 75 -7.04 -13.54 -3.10
CA ILE A 75 -7.05 -13.19 -4.53
C ILE A 75 -6.61 -14.34 -5.42
N LEU A 76 -5.68 -15.19 -4.97
CA LEU A 76 -5.23 -16.37 -5.72
C LEU A 76 -6.34 -17.41 -5.79
N LEU A 77 -7.02 -17.65 -4.66
CA LEU A 77 -8.16 -18.59 -4.59
C LEU A 77 -9.32 -18.11 -5.45
N ASP A 78 -9.63 -16.81 -5.42
CA ASP A 78 -10.72 -16.23 -6.22
C ASP A 78 -10.44 -16.39 -7.73
N ILE A 79 -9.19 -16.19 -8.17
CA ILE A 79 -8.80 -16.36 -9.56
C ILE A 79 -8.84 -17.84 -9.97
N VAL A 80 -8.33 -18.74 -9.12
CA VAL A 80 -8.39 -20.18 -9.37
C VAL A 80 -9.84 -20.66 -9.50
N ASN A 81 -10.71 -20.23 -8.58
CA ASN A 81 -12.13 -20.57 -8.62
C ASN A 81 -12.85 -20.03 -9.88
N ALA A 82 -12.35 -18.93 -10.44
CA ALA A 82 -12.81 -18.39 -11.72
C ALA A 82 -12.16 -19.04 -12.95
N GLY A 83 -11.28 -20.06 -12.77
CA GLY A 83 -10.56 -20.75 -13.85
C GLY A 83 -9.41 -19.94 -14.46
N GLY A 84 -8.92 -18.91 -13.76
CA GLY A 84 -7.81 -18.06 -14.21
C GLY A 84 -6.42 -18.59 -13.83
N SER A 85 -5.36 -18.00 -14.43
CA SER A 85 -3.96 -18.23 -14.07
C SER A 85 -3.53 -17.26 -12.96
N ILE A 86 -2.69 -17.74 -12.04
CA ILE A 86 -2.27 -17.01 -10.84
C ILE A 86 -0.77 -16.72 -10.76
N ASP A 87 -0.01 -17.08 -11.79
CA ASP A 87 1.45 -16.93 -11.77
C ASP A 87 1.92 -15.47 -11.64
N SER A 88 1.21 -14.55 -12.28
CA SER A 88 1.48 -13.11 -12.19
C SER A 88 1.20 -12.60 -10.78
N GLU A 89 0.03 -12.87 -10.23
CA GLU A 89 -0.40 -12.45 -8.91
C GLU A 89 0.47 -13.05 -7.80
N ALA A 90 0.84 -14.32 -7.89
CA ALA A 90 1.76 -14.96 -6.94
C ALA A 90 3.14 -14.26 -6.94
N ASN A 91 3.67 -13.91 -8.11
CA ASN A 91 4.91 -13.15 -8.22
C ASN A 91 4.77 -11.72 -7.66
N GLU A 92 3.67 -11.03 -7.89
CA GLU A 92 3.41 -9.69 -7.32
C GLU A 92 3.34 -9.73 -5.80
N ILE A 93 2.64 -10.70 -5.23
CA ILE A 93 2.56 -10.89 -3.77
C ILE A 93 3.94 -11.19 -3.19
N ALA A 94 4.72 -12.06 -3.84
CA ALA A 94 6.10 -12.33 -3.43
C ALA A 94 6.96 -11.06 -3.44
N GLN A 95 6.81 -10.17 -4.43
CA GLN A 95 7.52 -8.88 -4.49
C GLN A 95 7.07 -7.89 -3.41
N ILE A 96 5.82 -7.96 -2.94
CA ILE A 96 5.36 -7.16 -1.80
C ILE A 96 6.01 -7.66 -0.50
N LEU A 97 6.11 -8.97 -0.32
CA LEU A 97 6.77 -9.59 0.83
C LEU A 97 8.29 -9.31 0.83
N LEU A 98 8.89 -9.37 -0.34
CA LEU A 98 10.32 -9.11 -0.59
C LEU A 98 10.48 -7.96 -1.59
N PRO A 99 10.30 -6.69 -1.19
CA PRO A 99 10.42 -5.55 -2.09
C PRO A 99 11.86 -5.41 -2.60
N PRO A 100 12.09 -4.97 -3.85
CA PRO A 100 13.43 -4.82 -4.40
C PRO A 100 14.26 -3.83 -3.54
N PRO A 101 15.55 -4.10 -3.31
CA PRO A 101 16.41 -3.19 -2.60
C PRO A 101 16.58 -1.88 -3.39
N VAL A 102 16.72 -0.77 -2.68
CA VAL A 102 16.91 0.57 -3.29
C VAL A 102 18.18 0.61 -4.17
N LYS A 103 19.21 -0.17 -3.81
CA LYS A 103 20.43 -0.38 -4.61
C LYS A 103 20.65 -1.88 -4.76
N PRO A 104 20.68 -2.40 -6.00
CA PRO A 104 21.03 -3.81 -6.23
C PRO A 104 22.43 -4.09 -5.69
N GLY A 105 22.56 -5.11 -4.84
CA GLY A 105 23.83 -5.64 -4.35
C GLY A 105 24.19 -6.95 -5.05
N ASP A 106 25.33 -7.53 -4.67
CA ASP A 106 25.80 -8.82 -5.20
C ASP A 106 24.85 -9.98 -4.84
N ASP A 107 23.97 -9.79 -3.84
CA ASP A 107 23.00 -10.78 -3.35
C ASP A 107 21.67 -10.79 -4.10
N ALA A 108 21.54 -10.04 -5.20
CA ALA A 108 20.29 -9.97 -5.98
C ALA A 108 19.78 -11.34 -6.46
N TRP A 109 20.68 -12.31 -6.66
CA TRP A 109 20.34 -13.67 -7.07
C TRP A 109 19.68 -14.47 -5.92
N VAL A 110 20.08 -14.24 -4.66
CA VAL A 110 19.49 -14.86 -3.46
C VAL A 110 18.03 -14.46 -3.37
N ARG A 111 17.80 -13.15 -3.38
CA ARG A 111 16.45 -12.58 -3.36
C ARG A 111 15.57 -13.11 -4.48
N LYS A 112 16.10 -13.20 -5.71
CA LYS A 112 15.36 -13.76 -6.85
C LYS A 112 15.02 -15.23 -6.64
N GLY A 113 15.88 -15.99 -5.96
CA GLY A 113 15.61 -17.35 -5.54
C GLY A 113 14.46 -17.43 -4.54
N ALA A 114 14.51 -16.59 -3.49
CA ALA A 114 13.46 -16.51 -2.46
C ALA A 114 12.09 -16.11 -3.04
N LEU A 115 12.04 -15.10 -3.92
CA LEU A 115 10.82 -14.70 -4.63
C LEU A 115 10.19 -15.87 -5.40
N ARG A 116 11.01 -16.61 -6.15
CA ARG A 116 10.53 -17.77 -6.92
C ARG A 116 10.05 -18.91 -6.01
N LEU A 117 10.72 -19.11 -4.87
CA LEU A 117 10.33 -20.11 -3.87
C LEU A 117 8.94 -19.83 -3.31
N LEU A 118 8.72 -18.57 -2.88
CA LEU A 118 7.44 -18.12 -2.34
C LEU A 118 6.32 -18.18 -3.38
N ALA A 119 6.57 -17.66 -4.59
CA ALA A 119 5.57 -17.67 -5.66
C ALA A 119 5.16 -19.10 -6.03
N MET A 120 6.12 -20.00 -6.22
CA MET A 120 5.84 -21.41 -6.52
C MET A 120 4.99 -22.06 -5.42
N ARG A 121 5.32 -21.82 -4.14
CA ARG A 121 4.54 -22.40 -3.04
C ARG A 121 3.13 -21.83 -2.98
N MET A 122 2.95 -20.52 -3.22
CA MET A 122 1.62 -19.90 -3.32
C MET A 122 0.78 -20.51 -4.45
N GLU A 123 1.38 -20.70 -5.63
CA GLU A 123 0.71 -21.34 -6.78
C GLU A 123 0.23 -22.77 -6.40
N TYR A 124 1.10 -23.55 -5.76
CA TYR A 124 0.75 -24.89 -5.33
C TYR A 124 -0.36 -24.92 -4.29
N LEU A 125 -0.23 -24.07 -3.24
CA LEU A 125 -1.24 -23.98 -2.19
C LEU A 125 -2.61 -23.60 -2.74
N ALA A 126 -2.67 -22.60 -3.62
CA ALA A 126 -3.92 -22.13 -4.16
C ALA A 126 -4.64 -23.19 -5.03
N LEU A 127 -3.89 -24.05 -5.71
CA LEU A 127 -4.44 -25.07 -6.59
C LEU A 127 -4.76 -26.40 -5.90
N PHE A 128 -3.98 -26.81 -4.90
CA PHE A 128 -4.02 -28.16 -4.34
C PHE A 128 -4.30 -28.21 -2.84
N GLU A 129 -3.99 -27.15 -2.10
CA GLU A 129 -4.15 -27.06 -0.64
C GLU A 129 -4.76 -25.70 -0.25
N PRO A 130 -5.96 -25.34 -0.78
CA PRO A 130 -6.53 -24.00 -0.62
C PRO A 130 -6.76 -23.60 0.84
N GLU A 131 -7.03 -24.55 1.73
CA GLU A 131 -7.19 -24.35 3.17
C GLU A 131 -5.88 -23.94 3.88
N LEU A 132 -4.72 -24.27 3.26
CA LEU A 132 -3.40 -23.88 3.74
C LEU A 132 -2.86 -22.63 3.02
N CYS A 133 -3.61 -22.11 2.03
CA CYS A 133 -3.20 -20.94 1.26
C CYS A 133 -3.32 -19.65 2.10
N SER A 134 -2.35 -19.45 2.98
CA SER A 134 -2.25 -18.32 3.90
C SER A 134 -0.78 -17.94 4.13
N LEU A 135 -0.53 -16.74 4.66
CA LEU A 135 0.83 -16.30 4.98
C LEU A 135 1.48 -17.17 6.05
N SER A 136 0.72 -17.64 7.03
CA SER A 136 1.21 -18.60 8.01
C SER A 136 1.46 -20.00 7.41
N GLY A 137 0.71 -20.38 6.39
CA GLY A 137 0.98 -21.60 5.61
C GLY A 137 2.31 -21.52 4.86
N LEU A 138 2.63 -20.37 4.28
CA LEU A 138 3.94 -20.09 3.69
C LEU A 138 5.06 -20.11 4.74
N TRP A 139 4.81 -19.48 5.90
CA TRP A 139 5.78 -19.49 7.01
C TRP A 139 6.10 -20.91 7.48
N ARG A 140 5.09 -21.77 7.63
CA ARG A 140 5.29 -23.18 8.00
C ARG A 140 6.12 -23.92 6.97
N PHE A 141 5.91 -23.67 5.68
CA PHE A 141 6.69 -24.29 4.62
C PHE A 141 8.18 -23.90 4.67
N VAL A 142 8.49 -22.60 4.78
CA VAL A 142 9.89 -22.16 4.82
C VAL A 142 10.59 -22.51 6.13
N ASN A 143 9.87 -22.78 7.20
CA ASN A 143 10.42 -23.21 8.49
C ASN A 143 10.30 -24.73 8.72
N ALA A 144 9.89 -25.48 7.70
CA ALA A 144 9.77 -26.94 7.78
C ALA A 144 11.13 -27.61 7.99
N ASP A 145 11.11 -28.74 8.68
CA ASP A 145 12.28 -29.61 8.79
C ASP A 145 12.62 -30.31 7.47
N HIS A 146 13.72 -31.06 7.48
CA HIS A 146 14.21 -31.77 6.30
C HIS A 146 13.16 -32.75 5.73
N GLN A 147 12.48 -33.50 6.61
CA GLN A 147 11.52 -34.53 6.17
C GLN A 147 10.30 -33.87 5.54
N ALA A 148 9.73 -32.86 6.17
CA ALA A 148 8.58 -32.12 5.66
C ALA A 148 8.91 -31.35 4.37
N THR A 149 10.11 -30.76 4.29
CA THR A 149 10.60 -30.08 3.09
C THR A 149 10.71 -31.04 1.90
N SER A 150 11.31 -32.23 2.12
CA SER A 150 11.46 -33.27 1.07
C SER A 150 10.10 -33.79 0.61
N ALA A 151 9.18 -34.04 1.55
CA ALA A 151 7.81 -34.46 1.23
C ALA A 151 7.07 -33.42 0.39
N ALA A 152 7.17 -32.13 0.77
CA ALA A 152 6.55 -31.01 0.02
C ALA A 152 7.08 -30.93 -1.43
N TYR A 153 8.40 -31.09 -1.63
CA TYR A 153 8.95 -31.09 -2.99
C TYR A 153 8.50 -32.30 -3.80
N ALA A 154 8.43 -33.49 -3.20
CA ALA A 154 7.94 -34.69 -3.88
C ALA A 154 6.48 -34.50 -4.36
N MET A 155 5.62 -33.92 -3.53
CA MET A 155 4.24 -33.61 -3.90
C MET A 155 4.17 -32.57 -5.03
N MET A 156 4.92 -31.47 -4.92
CA MET A 156 4.94 -30.41 -5.93
C MET A 156 5.54 -30.88 -7.26
N SER A 157 6.55 -31.78 -7.25
CA SER A 157 7.21 -32.33 -8.45
C SER A 157 6.37 -33.35 -9.21
N SER A 158 5.21 -33.77 -8.66
CA SER A 158 4.30 -34.75 -9.24
C SER A 158 2.83 -34.33 -9.25
N CYS A 159 2.59 -33.01 -9.21
CA CYS A 159 1.23 -32.45 -9.01
C CYS A 159 0.38 -32.41 -10.32
N GLY A 160 0.94 -32.72 -11.46
CA GLY A 160 0.23 -32.67 -12.76
C GLY A 160 0.20 -31.30 -13.42
N VAL A 161 0.84 -30.27 -12.81
CA VAL A 161 0.99 -28.94 -13.40
C VAL A 161 2.45 -28.71 -13.78
N GLU A 162 2.77 -28.83 -15.07
CA GLU A 162 4.14 -28.77 -15.59
C GLU A 162 4.96 -27.60 -15.10
N ALA A 163 4.35 -26.41 -15.01
CA ALA A 163 5.02 -25.20 -14.54
C ALA A 163 5.49 -25.32 -13.10
N ILE A 164 4.67 -25.89 -12.21
CA ILE A 164 4.98 -26.11 -10.79
C ILE A 164 6.01 -27.25 -10.68
N GLU A 165 5.80 -28.36 -11.36
CA GLU A 165 6.70 -29.51 -11.34
C GLU A 165 8.13 -29.13 -11.75
N ARG A 166 8.26 -28.34 -12.81
CA ARG A 166 9.56 -27.84 -13.28
C ARG A 166 10.25 -26.94 -12.26
N LYS A 167 9.49 -26.01 -11.61
CA LYS A 167 10.00 -25.12 -10.56
C LYS A 167 10.41 -25.94 -9.34
N ALA A 168 9.55 -26.83 -8.87
CA ALA A 168 9.78 -27.69 -7.71
C ALA A 168 11.00 -28.59 -7.91
N GLY A 169 11.12 -29.27 -9.06
CA GLY A 169 12.28 -30.09 -9.38
C GLY A 169 13.59 -29.30 -9.47
N ALA A 170 13.55 -28.02 -9.85
CA ALA A 170 14.73 -27.15 -9.80
C ALA A 170 15.14 -26.85 -8.36
N PHE A 171 14.20 -26.52 -7.47
CA PHE A 171 14.48 -26.27 -6.05
C PHE A 171 14.91 -27.55 -5.32
N GLU A 172 14.29 -28.67 -5.61
CA GLU A 172 14.68 -29.98 -5.06
C GLU A 172 16.13 -30.33 -5.41
N ARG A 173 16.53 -30.12 -6.67
CA ARG A 173 17.95 -30.30 -7.08
C ARG A 173 18.87 -29.30 -6.36
N THR A 174 18.45 -28.06 -6.17
CA THR A 174 19.25 -27.06 -5.44
C THR A 174 19.38 -27.46 -3.97
N TYR A 175 18.31 -27.92 -3.36
CA TYR A 175 18.29 -28.43 -1.99
C TYR A 175 19.26 -29.60 -1.81
N ALA A 176 19.24 -30.58 -2.73
CA ALA A 176 20.09 -31.75 -2.66
C ALA A 176 21.57 -31.49 -3.02
N LYS A 177 21.84 -30.67 -4.05
CA LYS A 177 23.18 -30.51 -4.62
C LYS A 177 23.92 -29.22 -4.24
N ALA A 178 23.18 -28.19 -3.82
CA ALA A 178 23.72 -26.90 -3.42
C ALA A 178 23.03 -26.36 -2.14
N PRO A 179 23.10 -27.08 -1.01
CA PRO A 179 22.33 -26.77 0.19
C PRO A 179 22.59 -25.34 0.72
N LYS A 180 23.83 -24.84 0.64
CA LYS A 180 24.15 -23.46 1.03
C LYS A 180 23.39 -22.42 0.23
N GLN A 181 23.19 -22.65 -1.06
CA GLN A 181 22.42 -21.78 -1.95
C GLN A 181 20.94 -21.82 -1.59
N TYR A 182 20.40 -23.01 -1.32
CA TYR A 182 19.02 -23.19 -0.90
C TYR A 182 18.75 -22.50 0.45
N GLU A 183 19.63 -22.68 1.44
CA GLU A 183 19.52 -22.02 2.75
C GLU A 183 19.58 -20.50 2.64
N ALA A 184 20.34 -19.93 1.70
CA ALA A 184 20.33 -18.50 1.43
C ALA A 184 18.96 -18.03 0.93
N TYR A 185 18.33 -18.73 -0.03
CA TYR A 185 16.96 -18.41 -0.48
C TYR A 185 15.93 -18.52 0.63
N LYS A 186 16.06 -19.57 1.45
CA LYS A 186 15.19 -19.83 2.59
C LYS A 186 15.30 -18.74 3.65
N ALA A 187 16.50 -18.24 3.92
CA ALA A 187 16.74 -17.17 4.88
C ALA A 187 15.98 -15.88 4.52
N ASP A 188 16.08 -15.43 3.26
CA ASP A 188 15.33 -14.26 2.78
C ASP A 188 13.80 -14.50 2.85
N ALA A 189 13.35 -15.71 2.53
CA ALA A 189 11.93 -16.06 2.59
C ALA A 189 11.40 -16.12 4.05
N ILE A 190 12.22 -16.58 5.00
CA ILE A 190 11.89 -16.58 6.43
C ILE A 190 11.77 -15.15 6.94
N GLU A 191 12.75 -14.29 6.63
CA GLU A 191 12.73 -12.87 7.01
C GLU A 191 11.46 -12.18 6.50
N ALA A 192 11.09 -12.41 5.24
CA ALA A 192 9.88 -11.85 4.63
C ALA A 192 8.58 -12.25 5.34
N LEU A 193 8.56 -13.42 5.95
CA LEU A 193 7.37 -14.00 6.58
C LEU A 193 7.40 -13.92 8.12
N GLU A 194 8.44 -13.35 8.72
CA GLU A 194 8.63 -13.32 10.19
C GLU A 194 7.43 -12.73 10.93
N SER A 195 6.78 -11.71 10.39
CA SER A 195 5.61 -11.07 10.99
C SER A 195 4.36 -11.97 11.00
N PHE A 196 4.34 -13.02 10.17
CA PHE A 196 3.21 -13.94 10.00
C PHE A 196 3.42 -15.29 10.69
N GLU A 197 4.43 -15.38 11.55
CA GLU A 197 4.68 -16.54 12.39
C GLU A 197 3.44 -16.91 13.22
N PRO A 198 3.11 -18.21 13.34
CA PRO A 198 2.01 -18.67 14.16
C PRO A 198 2.06 -18.14 15.60
N GLY A 199 0.93 -17.65 16.08
CA GLY A 199 0.79 -17.00 17.40
C GLY A 199 1.02 -15.48 17.41
N LYS A 200 1.59 -14.90 16.36
CA LYS A 200 1.72 -13.43 16.22
C LYS A 200 0.39 -12.76 15.79
N ALA A 201 0.32 -11.44 15.94
CA ALA A 201 -0.89 -10.67 15.68
C ALA A 201 -1.37 -10.79 14.22
N PHE A 202 -0.46 -10.74 13.26
CA PHE A 202 -0.81 -10.83 11.84
C PHE A 202 -1.23 -12.22 11.40
N GLU A 203 -0.74 -13.30 12.05
CA GLU A 203 -1.22 -14.64 11.74
C GLU A 203 -2.73 -14.75 11.97
N ARG A 204 -3.21 -14.30 13.15
CA ARG A 204 -4.65 -14.33 13.46
C ARG A 204 -5.47 -13.49 12.50
N SER A 205 -4.95 -12.31 12.14
CA SER A 205 -5.63 -11.35 11.26
C SER A 205 -5.62 -11.77 9.78
N THR A 206 -4.78 -12.74 9.39
CA THR A 206 -4.66 -13.21 8.00
C THR A 206 -4.98 -14.70 7.81
N SER A 207 -5.34 -15.42 8.87
CA SER A 207 -5.65 -16.86 8.82
C SER A 207 -7.08 -17.17 8.36
N ALA A 208 -7.96 -16.17 8.35
CA ALA A 208 -9.32 -16.28 7.86
C ALA A 208 -9.64 -15.16 6.88
N HIS A 209 -10.69 -15.34 6.10
CA HIS A 209 -11.18 -14.32 5.19
C HIS A 209 -12.66 -14.08 5.46
N THR A 210 -12.99 -12.92 6.08
CA THR A 210 -14.34 -12.63 6.58
C THR A 210 -14.97 -11.41 5.93
N PHE A 211 -14.25 -10.69 5.09
CA PHE A 211 -14.75 -9.51 4.38
C PHE A 211 -14.22 -9.45 2.95
N ASP A 212 -15.14 -9.31 2.00
CA ASP A 212 -14.85 -9.16 0.57
C ASP A 212 -14.90 -7.68 0.18
N PHE A 213 -13.79 -7.17 -0.37
CA PHE A 213 -13.66 -5.79 -0.83
C PHE A 213 -14.52 -5.45 -2.06
N SER A 214 -15.03 -6.42 -2.81
CA SER A 214 -15.99 -6.20 -3.91
C SER A 214 -17.24 -5.44 -3.41
N ARG A 215 -17.63 -5.67 -2.16
CA ARG A 215 -18.80 -5.02 -1.51
C ARG A 215 -18.71 -3.50 -1.49
N LEU A 216 -17.47 -2.94 -1.53
CA LEU A 216 -17.25 -1.50 -1.56
C LEU A 216 -17.82 -0.83 -2.83
N LYS A 217 -18.08 -1.61 -3.85
CA LYS A 217 -18.68 -1.13 -5.11
C LYS A 217 -20.20 -1.06 -5.06
N HIS A 218 -20.83 -1.69 -4.09
CA HIS A 218 -22.27 -1.85 -4.01
C HIS A 218 -22.90 -1.16 -2.80
N GLU A 219 -22.18 -1.12 -1.68
CA GLU A 219 -22.64 -0.52 -0.43
C GLU A 219 -21.57 0.41 0.14
N PRO A 220 -21.94 1.61 0.69
CA PRO A 220 -20.98 2.50 1.30
C PRO A 220 -20.33 1.86 2.54
N HIS A 221 -19.03 1.68 2.50
CA HIS A 221 -18.23 1.14 3.60
C HIS A 221 -17.16 2.14 4.07
N SER A 222 -16.74 1.99 5.30
CA SER A 222 -15.57 2.65 5.88
C SER A 222 -14.66 1.59 6.45
N VAL A 223 -13.60 1.25 5.73
CA VAL A 223 -12.62 0.25 6.13
C VAL A 223 -11.42 0.97 6.76
N TYR A 224 -11.09 0.62 7.99
CA TYR A 224 -9.96 1.17 8.74
C TYR A 224 -8.87 0.11 8.87
N LEU A 225 -7.70 0.37 8.27
CA LEU A 225 -6.48 -0.40 8.49
C LEU A 225 -5.76 0.21 9.69
N MET A 226 -5.86 -0.42 10.83
CA MET A 226 -5.42 0.13 12.11
C MET A 226 -4.05 -0.43 12.49
N VAL A 227 -3.05 0.46 12.64
CA VAL A 227 -1.67 0.10 12.98
C VAL A 227 -1.15 1.03 14.07
N PRO A 228 -0.55 0.51 15.16
CA PRO A 228 0.13 1.34 16.14
C PRO A 228 1.27 2.13 15.52
N SER A 229 1.46 3.37 15.95
CA SER A 229 2.45 4.30 15.38
C SER A 229 3.89 3.79 15.51
N ASP A 230 4.20 3.06 16.58
CA ASP A 230 5.51 2.43 16.83
C ASP A 230 5.74 1.13 16.03
N LYS A 231 4.70 0.57 15.40
CA LYS A 231 4.74 -0.72 14.69
C LYS A 231 4.55 -0.61 13.17
N ILE A 232 4.52 0.60 12.64
CA ILE A 232 4.26 0.82 11.21
C ILE A 232 5.28 0.11 10.30
N GLY A 233 6.55 0.07 10.71
CA GLY A 233 7.60 -0.63 9.96
C GLY A 233 7.37 -2.15 9.87
N VAL A 234 6.97 -2.77 10.98
CA VAL A 234 6.66 -4.21 11.05
C VAL A 234 5.34 -4.53 10.33
N ALA A 235 4.38 -3.60 10.37
CA ALA A 235 3.08 -3.77 9.74
C ALA A 235 3.08 -3.43 8.24
N ALA A 236 4.11 -2.78 7.73
CA ALA A 236 4.15 -2.29 6.36
C ALA A 236 3.91 -3.40 5.30
N PRO A 237 4.48 -4.62 5.39
CA PRO A 237 4.16 -5.69 4.46
C PRO A 237 2.68 -6.10 4.50
N TRP A 238 2.09 -6.21 5.70
CA TRP A 238 0.67 -6.53 5.87
C TRP A 238 -0.22 -5.46 5.25
N VAL A 239 0.02 -4.18 5.55
CA VAL A 239 -0.74 -3.07 4.95
C VAL A 239 -0.65 -3.10 3.43
N SER A 240 0.54 -3.32 2.86
CA SER A 240 0.72 -3.37 1.41
C SER A 240 0.03 -4.57 0.77
N LEU A 241 0.03 -5.74 1.42
CA LEU A 241 -0.71 -6.92 0.95
C LEU A 241 -2.22 -6.70 0.96
N VAL A 242 -2.75 -6.11 2.05
CA VAL A 242 -4.18 -5.79 2.15
C VAL A 242 -4.59 -4.74 1.12
N LEU A 243 -3.77 -3.70 0.92
CA LEU A 243 -4.02 -2.70 -0.13
C LEU A 243 -3.99 -3.31 -1.53
N ASN A 244 -3.03 -4.21 -1.79
CA ASN A 244 -2.95 -4.91 -3.07
C ASN A 244 -4.23 -5.72 -3.32
N TYR A 245 -4.63 -6.54 -2.35
CA TYR A 245 -5.87 -7.32 -2.44
C TYR A 245 -7.09 -6.43 -2.64
N ALA A 246 -7.25 -5.37 -1.83
CA ALA A 246 -8.38 -4.45 -1.92
C ALA A 246 -8.45 -3.74 -3.30
N ILE A 247 -7.34 -3.19 -3.78
CA ILE A 247 -7.28 -2.47 -5.04
C ILE A 247 -7.60 -3.40 -6.22
N GLU A 248 -6.97 -4.59 -6.27
CA GLU A 248 -7.17 -5.53 -7.37
C GLU A 248 -8.60 -6.10 -7.38
N THR A 249 -9.18 -6.39 -6.21
CA THR A 249 -10.57 -6.85 -6.10
C THR A 249 -11.55 -5.76 -6.56
N ILE A 250 -11.40 -4.53 -6.07
CA ILE A 250 -12.27 -3.41 -6.44
C ILE A 250 -12.13 -3.08 -7.95
N ALA A 251 -10.92 -3.19 -8.51
CA ALA A 251 -10.69 -2.91 -9.93
C ALA A 251 -11.37 -3.92 -10.87
N LYS A 252 -11.52 -5.17 -10.43
CA LYS A 252 -12.20 -6.24 -11.20
C LYS A 252 -13.73 -6.16 -11.05
N GLU A 253 -14.22 -5.58 -9.97
CA GLU A 253 -15.65 -5.52 -9.67
C GLU A 253 -16.34 -4.35 -10.39
N ALA A 254 -17.50 -4.64 -10.99
CA ALA A 254 -18.39 -3.64 -11.56
C ALA A 254 -19.38 -3.15 -10.50
N GLY A 255 -19.59 -1.83 -10.40
CA GLY A 255 -20.56 -1.29 -9.44
C GLY A 255 -20.61 0.24 -9.49
N PRO A 256 -21.70 0.83 -8.95
CA PRO A 256 -21.96 2.27 -9.05
C PRO A 256 -21.08 3.11 -8.13
N LEU A 257 -20.57 2.54 -7.03
CA LEU A 257 -19.83 3.32 -6.04
C LEU A 257 -18.35 3.44 -6.38
N ARG A 258 -17.81 4.60 -6.07
CA ARG A 258 -16.36 4.85 -6.06
C ARG A 258 -15.78 4.46 -4.69
N THR A 259 -14.51 4.15 -4.68
CA THR A 259 -13.76 3.91 -3.44
C THR A 259 -12.57 4.88 -3.37
N THR A 260 -12.48 5.61 -2.26
CA THR A 260 -11.33 6.51 -2.01
C THR A 260 -10.44 5.91 -0.93
N PHE A 261 -9.17 5.76 -1.26
CA PHE A 261 -8.13 5.32 -0.35
C PHE A 261 -7.46 6.56 0.27
N LEU A 262 -7.60 6.73 1.57
CA LEU A 262 -6.94 7.77 2.36
C LEU A 262 -5.64 7.18 2.92
N LEU A 263 -4.52 7.44 2.22
CA LEU A 263 -3.22 6.84 2.49
C LEU A 263 -2.41 7.78 3.40
N ASP A 264 -2.74 7.76 4.70
CA ASP A 264 -2.03 8.56 5.70
C ASP A 264 -0.64 7.97 5.97
N GLU A 265 0.35 8.85 6.21
CA GLU A 265 1.77 8.50 6.36
C GLU A 265 2.28 7.61 5.20
N PHE A 266 1.81 7.88 3.98
CA PHE A 266 2.16 7.11 2.77
C PHE A 266 3.66 6.83 2.59
N PRO A 267 4.59 7.75 2.92
CA PRO A 267 6.02 7.49 2.83
C PRO A 267 6.52 6.32 3.70
N GLN A 268 5.76 5.90 4.71
CA GLN A 268 6.13 4.77 5.56
C GLN A 268 5.82 3.41 4.91
N LEU A 269 4.97 3.39 3.88
CA LEU A 269 4.57 2.17 3.20
C LEU A 269 5.61 1.77 2.14
N PRO A 270 5.94 0.48 2.02
CA PRO A 270 6.78 0.00 0.94
C PRO A 270 6.02 0.11 -0.40
N PRO A 271 6.76 0.16 -1.52
CA PRO A 271 6.16 0.11 -2.84
C PRO A 271 5.25 -1.10 -3.02
N ALA A 272 3.99 -0.85 -3.38
CA ALA A 272 3.00 -1.88 -3.69
C ALA A 272 2.61 -1.76 -5.18
N PRO A 273 2.73 -2.83 -5.97
CA PRO A 273 2.42 -2.82 -7.41
C PRO A 273 1.02 -2.30 -7.71
N ALA A 274 0.02 -2.68 -6.92
CA ALA A 274 -1.37 -2.26 -7.12
C ALA A 274 -1.57 -0.75 -6.98
N ILE A 275 -0.78 -0.05 -6.14
CA ILE A 275 -0.84 1.42 -6.01
C ILE A 275 -0.42 2.06 -7.33
N MET A 276 0.67 1.60 -7.94
CA MET A 276 1.13 2.13 -9.23
C MET A 276 0.17 1.78 -10.37
N LYS A 277 -0.38 0.56 -10.37
CA LYS A 277 -1.44 0.18 -11.33
C LYS A 277 -2.68 1.06 -11.17
N ALA A 278 -3.13 1.30 -9.93
CA ALA A 278 -4.30 2.15 -9.66
C ALA A 278 -4.06 3.59 -10.11
N LEU A 279 -2.87 4.12 -9.88
CA LEU A 279 -2.49 5.46 -10.31
C LEU A 279 -2.54 5.61 -11.83
N ARG A 280 -2.02 4.62 -12.57
CA ARG A 280 -1.88 4.66 -14.03
C ARG A 280 -3.15 4.24 -14.78
N LEU A 281 -3.84 3.20 -14.28
CA LEU A 281 -4.82 2.46 -15.09
C LEU A 281 -6.23 2.43 -14.50
N TYR A 282 -6.39 2.55 -13.15
CA TYR A 282 -7.68 2.24 -12.52
C TYR A 282 -8.56 3.46 -12.24
N ARG A 283 -8.21 4.63 -12.80
CA ARG A 283 -9.06 5.84 -12.70
C ARG A 283 -10.49 5.58 -13.19
N GLY A 284 -10.63 4.86 -14.31
CA GLY A 284 -11.93 4.48 -14.88
C GLY A 284 -12.66 3.39 -14.09
N LYS A 285 -11.98 2.72 -13.16
CA LYS A 285 -12.55 1.68 -12.28
C LYS A 285 -13.19 2.25 -11.01
N GLY A 286 -13.25 3.57 -10.86
CA GLY A 286 -13.82 4.24 -9.70
C GLY A 286 -12.93 4.21 -8.46
N ILE A 287 -11.64 3.93 -8.61
CA ILE A 287 -10.63 3.98 -7.54
C ILE A 287 -10.02 5.37 -7.50
N GLN A 288 -9.97 5.95 -6.32
CA GLN A 288 -9.32 7.22 -6.05
C GLN A 288 -8.29 7.05 -4.95
N LEU A 289 -7.06 7.52 -5.20
CA LEU A 289 -5.98 7.49 -4.22
C LEU A 289 -5.73 8.92 -3.73
N TRP A 290 -5.65 9.08 -2.41
CA TRP A 290 -5.27 10.34 -1.77
C TRP A 290 -4.08 10.10 -0.86
N PHE A 291 -2.92 10.54 -1.31
CA PHE A 291 -1.64 10.39 -0.64
C PHE A 291 -1.37 11.57 0.28
N PHE A 292 -0.90 11.28 1.50
CA PHE A 292 -0.43 12.28 2.44
C PHE A 292 1.05 12.05 2.74
N ALA A 293 1.87 13.04 2.45
CA ALA A 293 3.32 13.00 2.67
C ALA A 293 3.82 14.30 3.31
N GLN A 294 4.98 14.23 3.95
CA GLN A 294 5.59 15.42 4.57
C GLN A 294 6.35 16.26 3.53
N GLY A 295 6.83 15.67 2.45
CA GLY A 295 7.57 16.27 1.36
C GLY A 295 8.07 15.22 0.37
N ARG A 296 8.72 15.66 -0.70
CA ARG A 296 9.33 14.78 -1.72
C ARG A 296 10.41 13.88 -1.15
N PHE A 297 11.23 14.39 -0.23
CA PHE A 297 12.29 13.61 0.40
C PHE A 297 11.76 12.38 1.11
N SER A 298 10.73 12.55 1.95
CA SER A 298 10.13 11.43 2.68
C SER A 298 9.54 10.36 1.75
N MET A 299 8.99 10.76 0.62
CA MET A 299 8.50 9.82 -0.40
C MET A 299 9.67 9.11 -1.10
N ALA A 300 10.74 9.85 -1.47
CA ALA A 300 11.86 9.32 -2.23
C ALA A 300 12.70 8.29 -1.46
N GLU A 301 12.61 8.24 -0.13
CA GLU A 301 13.27 7.22 0.70
C GLU A 301 12.78 5.79 0.39
N LYS A 302 11.50 5.63 0.03
CA LYS A 302 10.87 4.33 -0.26
C LYS A 302 10.52 4.14 -1.73
N TRP A 303 10.16 5.22 -2.44
CA TRP A 303 9.50 5.16 -3.75
C TRP A 303 10.37 5.59 -4.92
N SER A 304 11.61 5.99 -4.73
CA SER A 304 12.49 6.65 -5.70
C SER A 304 12.02 8.06 -6.14
N ARG A 305 12.97 8.84 -6.66
CA ARG A 305 12.67 10.21 -7.13
C ARG A 305 11.80 10.23 -8.39
N GLU A 306 11.98 9.25 -9.26
CA GLU A 306 11.21 9.09 -10.50
C GLU A 306 9.76 8.74 -10.17
N ALA A 307 9.53 7.84 -9.24
CA ALA A 307 8.19 7.50 -8.78
C ALA A 307 7.49 8.70 -8.13
N VAL A 308 8.21 9.52 -7.35
CA VAL A 308 7.64 10.75 -6.76
C VAL A 308 7.17 11.72 -7.83
N LYS A 309 7.97 11.94 -8.88
CA LYS A 309 7.54 12.76 -10.03
C LYS A 309 6.29 12.20 -10.70
N GLU A 310 6.22 10.88 -10.87
CA GLU A 310 5.04 10.24 -11.44
C GLU A 310 3.79 10.44 -10.58
N PHE A 311 3.89 10.35 -9.24
CA PHE A 311 2.79 10.68 -8.33
C PHE A 311 2.31 12.12 -8.50
N GLU A 312 3.22 13.07 -8.69
CA GLU A 312 2.89 14.47 -8.94
C GLU A 312 2.23 14.67 -10.31
N ASP A 313 2.78 14.10 -11.37
CA ASP A 313 2.26 14.22 -12.72
C ASP A 313 0.87 13.61 -12.90
N GLN A 314 0.59 12.50 -12.21
CA GLN A 314 -0.71 11.82 -12.22
C GLN A 314 -1.72 12.43 -11.25
N ALA A 315 -1.30 13.30 -10.33
CA ALA A 315 -2.19 13.89 -9.35
C ALA A 315 -3.07 14.97 -9.98
N ALA A 316 -4.38 14.74 -10.04
CA ALA A 316 -5.35 15.75 -10.51
C ALA A 316 -5.38 16.98 -9.58
N VAL A 317 -5.01 16.83 -8.32
CA VAL A 317 -4.94 17.91 -7.32
C VAL A 317 -3.72 17.68 -6.46
N ILE A 318 -2.88 18.70 -6.33
CA ILE A 318 -1.78 18.77 -5.37
C ILE A 318 -2.10 19.86 -4.36
N THR A 319 -2.15 19.48 -3.08
CA THR A 319 -2.35 20.43 -1.97
C THR A 319 -1.06 20.57 -1.19
N MET A 320 -0.67 21.80 -0.89
CA MET A 320 0.53 22.10 -0.14
C MET A 320 0.19 23.02 1.05
N LYS A 321 0.62 22.63 2.26
CA LYS A 321 0.44 23.44 3.46
C LYS A 321 1.68 23.37 4.36
N ASN A 322 2.19 24.53 4.78
CA ASN A 322 3.36 24.64 5.63
C ASN A 322 4.62 23.95 5.06
N VAL A 323 4.77 23.95 3.75
CA VAL A 323 5.91 23.36 3.06
C VAL A 323 7.13 24.27 3.25
N LYS A 324 8.28 23.69 3.57
CA LYS A 324 9.57 24.40 3.70
C LYS A 324 10.67 23.82 2.81
N GLU A 325 10.36 22.80 2.01
CA GLU A 325 11.28 22.19 1.08
C GLU A 325 11.54 23.15 -0.09
N PRO A 326 12.79 23.61 -0.33
CA PRO A 326 13.08 24.67 -1.30
C PRO A 326 12.63 24.35 -2.72
N ASP A 327 12.79 23.10 -3.15
CA ASP A 327 12.41 22.68 -4.51
C ASP A 327 10.90 22.70 -4.70
N LEU A 328 10.11 22.27 -3.70
CA LEU A 328 8.66 22.40 -3.72
C LEU A 328 8.19 23.85 -3.75
N ILE A 329 8.87 24.72 -3.01
CA ILE A 329 8.54 26.17 -3.00
C ILE A 329 8.85 26.78 -4.38
N ARG A 330 9.98 26.41 -4.98
CA ARG A 330 10.35 26.88 -6.34
C ARG A 330 9.34 26.43 -7.39
N ASP A 331 8.99 25.15 -7.38
CA ASP A 331 8.01 24.62 -8.32
C ASP A 331 6.64 25.27 -8.13
N LEU A 332 6.22 25.50 -6.89
CA LEU A 332 4.98 26.19 -6.59
C LEU A 332 4.97 27.63 -7.15
N GLN A 333 6.10 28.35 -7.05
CA GLN A 333 6.26 29.66 -7.66
C GLN A 333 6.17 29.60 -9.19
N LEU A 334 6.81 28.60 -9.82
CA LEU A 334 6.73 28.39 -11.26
C LEU A 334 5.31 28.06 -11.73
N TRP A 335 4.61 27.20 -11.01
CA TRP A 335 3.23 26.80 -11.37
C TRP A 335 2.21 27.93 -11.15
N SER A 336 2.47 28.80 -10.16
CA SER A 336 1.59 29.94 -9.88
C SER A 336 1.71 31.04 -10.92
N GLY A 337 2.83 31.09 -11.63
CA GLY A 337 3.13 32.18 -12.55
C GLY A 337 3.45 33.52 -11.86
N ASN A 338 3.53 34.57 -12.63
CA ASN A 338 3.76 35.94 -12.18
C ASN A 338 2.52 36.81 -12.44
N ALA A 339 2.29 37.80 -11.58
CA ALA A 339 1.32 38.83 -11.83
C ALA A 339 2.05 40.17 -12.10
N THR A 340 1.63 40.90 -13.11
CA THR A 340 2.10 42.27 -13.32
C THR A 340 1.42 43.20 -12.34
N VAL A 341 2.20 43.87 -11.51
CA VAL A 341 1.71 44.80 -10.51
C VAL A 341 2.20 46.19 -10.87
N LEU A 342 1.26 47.14 -10.98
CA LEU A 342 1.60 48.55 -11.06
C LEU A 342 2.01 49.10 -9.70
N MET A 343 3.25 49.46 -9.55
CA MET A 343 3.75 50.08 -8.33
C MET A 343 3.93 51.59 -8.53
N LYS A 344 3.45 52.38 -7.56
CA LYS A 344 3.80 53.77 -7.51
C LYS A 344 5.15 53.93 -6.80
N ALA A 345 6.11 54.37 -7.55
CA ALA A 345 7.42 54.74 -6.99
C ALA A 345 7.55 56.30 -7.00
N VAL A 346 8.29 56.82 -6.04
CA VAL A 346 8.63 58.24 -6.00
C VAL A 346 9.98 58.37 -6.71
N SER A 347 10.03 59.20 -7.79
CA SER A 347 11.27 59.48 -8.46
C SER A 347 12.14 60.43 -7.64
N HIS A 348 13.45 60.43 -7.87
CA HIS A 348 14.41 61.34 -7.20
C HIS A 348 14.11 62.80 -7.44
N SER A 349 13.26 63.15 -8.41
CA SER A 349 12.77 64.48 -8.74
C SER A 349 11.44 64.85 -8.04
N GLY A 350 10.93 64.00 -7.14
CA GLY A 350 9.80 64.29 -6.29
C GLY A 350 8.41 64.02 -6.88
N GLY A 351 8.28 63.49 -8.09
CA GLY A 351 7.01 63.18 -8.72
C GLY A 351 6.64 61.67 -8.62
N PRO A 352 5.36 61.29 -8.54
CA PRO A 352 4.95 59.90 -8.57
C PRO A 352 5.17 59.31 -9.99
N VAL A 353 5.85 58.19 -10.03
CA VAL A 353 6.07 57.39 -11.28
C VAL A 353 5.38 56.04 -11.14
N GLU A 354 4.57 55.69 -12.09
CA GLU A 354 4.02 54.33 -12.16
C GLU A 354 5.03 53.42 -12.87
N VAL A 355 5.49 52.38 -12.19
CA VAL A 355 6.40 51.39 -12.76
C VAL A 355 5.66 50.06 -12.78
N ALA A 356 5.58 49.47 -14.00
CA ALA A 356 5.10 48.08 -14.13
C ALA A 356 6.24 47.13 -13.84
N GLY A 357 6.04 46.22 -12.91
CA GLY A 357 6.99 45.16 -12.53
C GLY A 357 6.28 43.82 -12.38
N ASP A 358 6.93 42.78 -12.87
CA ASP A 358 6.45 41.39 -12.62
C ASP A 358 6.82 40.95 -11.22
N VAL A 359 5.81 40.59 -10.44
CA VAL A 359 5.97 40.09 -9.08
C VAL A 359 5.39 38.66 -9.02
N PRO A 360 6.11 37.70 -8.42
CA PRO A 360 5.56 36.37 -8.21
C PRO A 360 4.25 36.45 -7.44
N LEU A 361 3.24 35.70 -7.87
CA LEU A 361 1.97 35.61 -7.15
C LEU A 361 2.23 35.18 -5.72
N ARG A 362 1.93 36.04 -4.73
CA ARG A 362 1.98 35.67 -3.33
C ARG A 362 0.85 34.71 -3.04
N ILE A 363 1.21 33.45 -2.82
CA ILE A 363 0.28 32.49 -2.25
C ILE A 363 0.10 32.90 -0.79
N SER A 364 -1.09 33.39 -0.45
CA SER A 364 -1.41 33.84 0.90
C SER A 364 -1.28 32.67 1.88
N SER A 365 -0.31 32.74 2.79
CA SER A 365 -0.34 31.94 4.00
C SER A 365 -1.40 32.56 4.92
N THR A 366 -2.59 31.97 4.96
CA THR A 366 -3.51 32.27 6.06
C THR A 366 -2.88 31.77 7.35
N ARG A 367 -2.33 32.68 8.13
CA ARG A 367 -2.03 32.44 9.54
C ARG A 367 -3.38 32.38 10.26
N SER A 368 -3.74 31.24 10.79
CA SER A 368 -4.73 31.09 11.85
C SER A 368 -4.05 30.49 13.05
#